data_d1b8a8c8ac42d0c2e5318e0cea91cd53
#
_entry.id   d1b8a8c8ac42d0c2e5318e0cea91cd53
#
_cell.length_a   1.000
_cell.length_b   1.000
_cell.length_c   1.000
_cell.angle_alpha   90.00
_cell.angle_beta   90.00
_cell.angle_gamma   90.00
#
_symmetry.space_group_name_H-M   'P 1'
#
loop_
_entity.id
_entity.type
_entity.pdbx_description
1 polymer ?
#
loop_
_entity_poly.entity_id
_entity_poly.type
_entity_poly.pdbx_seq_one_letter_code
_entity_poly.pdbx_strand_id
1 'polypeptide(L)'
;MKKQRMKHCFFALTLCCTAGSMYGQVAQDSSKTIEKKSSVNGKKIQKSKFSDDPIELNNVVVTALGIKREEKSLGYATQTVSGSEITATMPANWSQALQGQVAGLNVISAGGPLSSTQINLRGNVSMNMDGNGALIVVDGVPLSSPMNNPGGSYGAGGNSEGSIDFGNGFSDLNPDDIESIQVLKGASASALYGSRAANGVIMVTTKSGKKAKKGLGISYNFNNSWEQAAHFPDYQYEFGQGVAKNIGSKGTEWAGQPYYSYGAGDDGLASTSGTSSAFGAKFDGQMFYQYDPEKEGRADVATPWRAYKDNHSGLFQTGHTMTNSLALTGNNGTGNMRISLTHSKSEWILPNSGYQRLTAAFAGSQQISKRVKINARMSYTYRDVENTPQLTYNSNSLSYFLIFMNPNFNLDWFKPMWYKGKENIKQIRPFSSYLPNPYVLLYEATNPAKKHSFNGNISANFTINRFLDLQLRSGLQATAQQQEQHRPWDDKAFPTGFFKKQNIFDYEVNSDVLLSYHNSFENGLNVNASAGGNMMQSYYDLLSASVTGLNTPGVYSLANGVSNPL
;
A
#
# COMPACT_ATOMS: atom_id res chain seq x y z
N MET A 1 14.01 11.73 40.11
CA MET A 1 12.76 12.48 39.92
C MET A 1 11.70 11.54 39.33
N LYS A 2 10.49 11.53 39.89
CA LYS A 2 9.48 10.46 39.75
C LYS A 2 8.95 10.28 38.33
N LYS A 3 9.05 9.07 37.79
CA LYS A 3 8.34 8.61 36.58
C LYS A 3 6.84 8.52 36.89
N GLN A 4 6.03 9.35 36.27
CA GLN A 4 4.58 9.19 36.25
C GLN A 4 4.21 8.22 35.12
N ARG A 5 3.85 7.00 35.47
CA ARG A 5 3.26 6.02 34.58
C ARG A 5 1.79 6.36 34.37
N MET A 6 1.42 6.77 33.18
CA MET A 6 0.04 6.87 32.76
C MET A 6 -0.47 5.45 32.48
N LYS A 7 -1.35 4.95 33.34
CA LYS A 7 -2.05 3.67 33.17
C LYS A 7 -3.18 3.87 32.17
N HIS A 8 -3.08 3.24 31.02
CA HIS A 8 -4.21 3.09 30.11
C HIS A 8 -5.14 2.00 30.67
N CYS A 9 -6.36 2.38 31.05
CA CYS A 9 -7.44 1.45 31.33
C CYS A 9 -7.93 0.83 30.03
N PHE A 10 -7.54 -0.41 29.76
CA PHE A 10 -8.21 -1.27 28.79
C PHE A 10 -9.43 -1.90 29.48
N PHE A 11 -10.63 -1.54 29.02
CA PHE A 11 -11.82 -2.32 29.28
C PHE A 11 -11.79 -3.55 28.35
N ALA A 12 -11.37 -4.67 28.90
CA ALA A 12 -11.50 -5.97 28.24
C ALA A 12 -12.94 -6.47 28.46
N LEU A 13 -13.78 -6.38 27.44
CA LEU A 13 -15.06 -7.08 27.39
C LEU A 13 -14.78 -8.52 26.96
N THR A 14 -14.60 -9.41 27.93
CA THR A 14 -14.45 -10.84 27.69
C THR A 14 -15.84 -11.44 27.47
N LEU A 15 -16.19 -11.67 26.20
CA LEU A 15 -17.38 -12.44 25.84
C LEU A 15 -16.99 -13.91 25.72
N CYS A 16 -17.32 -14.72 26.72
CA CYS A 16 -17.24 -16.18 26.65
C CYS A 16 -18.26 -16.69 25.61
N CYS A 17 -17.79 -17.12 24.44
CA CYS A 17 -18.58 -17.98 23.55
C CYS A 17 -18.20 -19.43 23.81
N THR A 18 -19.09 -20.15 24.50
CA THR A 18 -19.09 -21.62 24.58
C THR A 18 -19.37 -22.19 23.19
N ALA A 19 -18.44 -23.00 22.68
CA ALA A 19 -18.60 -23.74 21.43
C ALA A 19 -19.64 -24.85 21.63
N GLY A 20 -20.80 -24.68 21.02
CA GLY A 20 -21.75 -25.75 20.77
C GLY A 20 -21.50 -26.35 19.40
N SER A 21 -20.98 -27.56 19.37
CA SER A 21 -20.83 -28.36 18.17
C SER A 21 -22.22 -28.80 17.67
N MET A 22 -22.62 -28.30 16.50
CA MET A 22 -23.73 -28.88 15.71
C MET A 22 -23.18 -29.53 14.45
N TYR A 23 -23.25 -30.84 14.43
CA TYR A 23 -23.12 -31.66 13.21
C TYR A 23 -24.37 -31.45 12.35
N GLY A 24 -24.21 -30.84 11.20
CA GLY A 24 -25.25 -30.78 10.15
C GLY A 24 -24.99 -31.87 9.12
N GLN A 25 -25.90 -32.81 9.03
CA GLN A 25 -25.93 -33.86 8.02
C GLN A 25 -26.15 -33.27 6.62
N VAL A 26 -25.33 -33.73 5.66
CA VAL A 26 -25.53 -33.53 4.25
C VAL A 26 -26.69 -34.46 3.81
N ALA A 27 -27.80 -33.88 3.38
CA ALA A 27 -28.85 -34.60 2.68
C ALA A 27 -28.55 -34.56 1.17
N GLN A 28 -28.22 -35.71 0.62
CA GLN A 28 -28.32 -36.00 -0.81
C GLN A 28 -29.81 -36.05 -1.19
N ASP A 29 -30.23 -35.22 -2.11
CA ASP A 29 -31.55 -35.38 -2.71
C ASP A 29 -31.41 -35.80 -4.16
N SER A 30 -31.91 -36.99 -4.40
CA SER A 30 -31.91 -37.68 -5.66
C SER A 30 -33.13 -37.26 -6.49
N SER A 31 -32.88 -36.94 -7.72
CA SER A 31 -33.85 -36.76 -8.80
C SER A 31 -34.89 -37.87 -8.85
N LYS A 32 -36.17 -37.56 -8.73
CA LYS A 32 -37.29 -38.39 -9.21
C LYS A 32 -38.21 -37.55 -10.06
N THR A 33 -38.16 -37.86 -11.34
CA THR A 33 -39.14 -37.56 -12.37
C THR A 33 -40.47 -38.18 -11.96
N ILE A 34 -41.52 -37.39 -11.82
CA ILE A 34 -42.91 -37.89 -11.77
C ILE A 34 -43.73 -37.14 -12.81
N GLU A 35 -44.01 -37.84 -13.91
CA GLU A 35 -45.13 -37.50 -14.80
C GLU A 35 -46.44 -37.67 -14.05
N LYS A 36 -47.25 -36.62 -13.99
CA LYS A 36 -48.70 -36.77 -13.73
C LYS A 36 -49.49 -36.00 -14.77
N LYS A 37 -50.12 -36.79 -15.64
CA LYS A 37 -51.29 -36.39 -16.43
C LYS A 37 -52.43 -36.04 -15.48
N SER A 38 -53.06 -34.89 -15.63
CA SER A 38 -54.49 -34.74 -15.33
C SER A 38 -55.07 -33.57 -16.13
N SER A 39 -56.24 -33.86 -16.62
CA SER A 39 -57.09 -33.19 -17.59
C SER A 39 -57.76 -31.91 -17.09
N VAL A 40 -57.90 -30.98 -18.01
CA VAL A 40 -59.06 -30.14 -18.34
C VAL A 40 -59.83 -29.47 -17.18
N ASN A 41 -59.74 -28.16 -17.09
CA ASN A 41 -60.90 -27.27 -17.12
C ASN A 41 -60.53 -25.86 -17.56
N GLY A 42 -61.22 -25.36 -18.56
CA GLY A 42 -60.93 -24.12 -19.24
C GLY A 42 -61.10 -22.88 -18.37
N LYS A 43 -60.01 -22.17 -18.13
CA LYS A 43 -59.96 -20.74 -17.91
C LYS A 43 -58.93 -20.13 -18.82
N LYS A 44 -59.39 -19.18 -19.67
CA LYS A 44 -58.53 -18.38 -20.53
C LYS A 44 -57.39 -17.76 -19.69
N ILE A 45 -56.18 -18.32 -19.86
CA ILE A 45 -54.97 -17.68 -19.36
C ILE A 45 -54.76 -16.44 -20.25
N GLN A 46 -54.95 -15.26 -19.71
CA GLN A 46 -54.44 -14.03 -20.31
C GLN A 46 -52.91 -14.21 -20.44
N LYS A 47 -52.42 -14.29 -21.67
CA LYS A 47 -50.99 -14.15 -21.97
C LYS A 47 -50.56 -12.82 -21.44
N SER A 48 -49.84 -12.81 -20.32
CA SER A 48 -49.03 -11.63 -19.94
C SER A 48 -48.09 -11.36 -21.12
N LYS A 49 -48.22 -10.22 -21.75
CA LYS A 49 -47.26 -9.72 -22.71
C LYS A 49 -45.97 -9.51 -21.89
N PHE A 50 -45.05 -10.46 -21.93
CA PHE A 50 -43.66 -10.16 -21.69
C PHE A 50 -43.29 -9.19 -22.82
N SER A 51 -43.13 -7.91 -22.48
CA SER A 51 -42.47 -6.96 -23.36
C SER A 51 -41.02 -7.39 -23.42
N ASP A 52 -40.55 -7.78 -24.59
CA ASP A 52 -39.16 -8.03 -24.92
C ASP A 52 -38.36 -6.69 -25.01
N ASP A 53 -38.84 -5.64 -24.37
CA ASP A 53 -38.07 -4.41 -24.23
C ASP A 53 -36.97 -4.69 -23.23
N PRO A 54 -35.69 -4.58 -23.62
CA PRO A 54 -34.59 -4.67 -22.67
C PRO A 54 -34.85 -3.64 -21.59
N ILE A 55 -34.89 -4.06 -20.33
CA ILE A 55 -34.91 -3.16 -19.18
C ILE A 55 -33.60 -2.39 -19.26
N GLU A 56 -33.62 -1.20 -19.86
CA GLU A 56 -32.51 -0.27 -19.83
C GLU A 56 -32.34 0.15 -18.37
N LEU A 57 -31.41 -0.51 -17.67
CA LEU A 57 -30.91 -0.02 -16.40
C LEU A 57 -30.21 1.31 -16.69
N ASN A 58 -30.88 2.42 -16.43
CA ASN A 58 -30.29 3.74 -16.49
C ASN A 58 -29.21 3.80 -15.39
N ASN A 59 -27.96 3.52 -15.76
CA ASN A 59 -26.81 3.67 -14.87
C ASN A 59 -26.64 5.13 -14.53
N VAL A 60 -27.01 5.51 -13.31
CA VAL A 60 -26.77 6.85 -12.78
C VAL A 60 -25.36 6.92 -12.24
N VAL A 61 -24.55 7.74 -12.85
CA VAL A 61 -23.16 7.99 -12.48
C VAL A 61 -23.10 9.27 -11.63
N VAL A 62 -22.32 9.24 -10.55
CA VAL A 62 -21.98 10.46 -9.81
C VAL A 62 -20.85 11.15 -10.57
N THR A 63 -21.13 12.31 -11.13
CA THR A 63 -20.11 13.12 -11.79
C THR A 63 -19.40 14.02 -10.78
N ALA A 64 -18.42 14.79 -11.25
CA ALA A 64 -17.73 15.78 -10.46
C ALA A 64 -18.71 16.73 -9.73
N LEU A 65 -18.31 17.20 -8.57
CA LEU A 65 -19.12 18.00 -7.64
C LEU A 65 -20.31 17.24 -7.01
N GLY A 66 -20.39 15.91 -7.15
CA GLY A 66 -21.48 15.10 -6.59
C GLY A 66 -22.79 15.15 -7.38
N ILE A 67 -22.79 15.71 -8.59
CA ILE A 67 -23.94 15.77 -9.46
C ILE A 67 -24.22 14.37 -10.02
N LYS A 68 -25.44 13.90 -9.89
CA LYS A 68 -25.87 12.61 -10.49
C LYS A 68 -26.33 12.86 -11.93
N ARG A 69 -25.77 12.10 -12.87
CA ARG A 69 -26.17 12.11 -14.28
C ARG A 69 -26.32 10.70 -14.80
N GLU A 70 -27.15 10.54 -15.82
CA GLU A 70 -27.21 9.27 -16.56
C GLU A 70 -25.91 9.10 -17.35
N GLU A 71 -25.34 7.92 -17.34
CA GLU A 71 -24.07 7.60 -18.02
C GLU A 71 -24.14 7.95 -19.51
N LYS A 72 -25.28 7.70 -20.13
CA LYS A 72 -25.55 8.02 -21.56
C LYS A 72 -25.49 9.52 -21.87
N SER A 73 -25.70 10.39 -20.86
CA SER A 73 -25.66 11.85 -21.04
C SER A 73 -24.26 12.45 -20.93
N LEU A 74 -23.24 11.62 -20.63
CA LEU A 74 -21.88 12.07 -20.44
C LEU A 74 -21.11 12.05 -21.76
N GLY A 75 -20.45 13.14 -22.09
CA GLY A 75 -19.57 13.26 -23.26
C GLY A 75 -18.19 12.58 -23.08
N TYR A 76 -18.03 11.71 -22.08
CA TYR A 76 -16.78 11.02 -21.77
C TYR A 76 -17.04 9.61 -21.22
N ALA A 77 -16.07 8.71 -21.42
CA ALA A 77 -16.18 7.34 -20.96
C ALA A 77 -16.01 7.25 -19.43
N THR A 78 -16.95 6.57 -18.80
CA THR A 78 -16.93 6.25 -17.37
C THR A 78 -16.90 4.73 -17.18
N GLN A 79 -16.35 4.30 -16.06
CA GLN A 79 -16.42 2.93 -15.64
C GLN A 79 -16.57 2.89 -14.11
N THR A 80 -17.52 2.09 -13.64
CA THR A 80 -17.82 1.95 -12.21
C THR A 80 -17.38 0.57 -11.73
N VAL A 81 -16.67 0.53 -10.60
CA VAL A 81 -16.30 -0.67 -9.86
C VAL A 81 -17.05 -0.64 -8.53
N SER A 82 -17.71 -1.72 -8.17
CA SER A 82 -18.47 -1.81 -6.93
C SER A 82 -17.56 -2.03 -5.71
N GLY A 83 -17.98 -1.56 -4.53
CA GLY A 83 -17.25 -1.80 -3.30
C GLY A 83 -17.15 -3.30 -2.94
N SER A 84 -18.11 -4.12 -3.37
CA SER A 84 -18.07 -5.58 -3.18
C SER A 84 -16.95 -6.25 -3.97
N GLU A 85 -16.67 -5.80 -5.19
CA GLU A 85 -15.55 -6.28 -6.00
C GLU A 85 -14.21 -5.91 -5.37
N ILE A 86 -14.11 -4.71 -4.80
CA ILE A 86 -12.91 -4.23 -4.10
C ILE A 86 -12.65 -5.04 -2.82
N THR A 87 -13.72 -5.28 -2.05
CA THR A 87 -13.60 -6.02 -0.78
C THR A 87 -13.46 -7.52 -0.96
N ALA A 88 -13.78 -8.07 -2.12
CA ALA A 88 -13.61 -9.51 -2.41
C ALA A 88 -12.15 -9.96 -2.31
N THR A 89 -11.20 -9.11 -2.70
CA THR A 89 -9.75 -9.38 -2.66
C THR A 89 -9.07 -8.81 -1.40
N MET A 90 -9.76 -7.91 -0.66
CA MET A 90 -9.27 -7.25 0.56
C MET A 90 -7.80 -6.82 0.51
N PRO A 91 -7.35 -6.13 -0.53
CA PRO A 91 -5.96 -5.71 -0.64
C PRO A 91 -5.64 -4.67 0.44
N ALA A 92 -4.41 -4.67 0.92
CA ALA A 92 -3.92 -3.65 1.86
C ALA A 92 -4.09 -2.23 1.30
N ASN A 93 -3.94 -2.09 -0.02
CA ASN A 93 -4.21 -0.87 -0.79
C ASN A 93 -5.33 -1.13 -1.80
N TRP A 94 -6.48 -0.49 -1.62
CA TRP A 94 -7.68 -0.64 -2.45
C TRP A 94 -7.43 -0.38 -3.95
N SER A 95 -6.44 0.45 -4.28
CA SER A 95 -6.14 0.78 -5.68
C SER A 95 -5.64 -0.43 -6.49
N GLN A 96 -5.02 -1.40 -5.83
CA GLN A 96 -4.58 -2.65 -6.48
C GLN A 96 -5.77 -3.47 -7.00
N ALA A 97 -6.94 -3.39 -6.36
CA ALA A 97 -8.15 -4.07 -6.82
C ALA A 97 -8.70 -3.51 -8.14
N LEU A 98 -8.27 -2.31 -8.56
CA LEU A 98 -8.69 -1.73 -9.84
C LEU A 98 -7.90 -2.28 -11.03
N GLN A 99 -6.76 -2.88 -10.80
CA GLN A 99 -5.91 -3.41 -11.86
C GLN A 99 -6.62 -4.58 -12.57
N GLY A 100 -6.70 -4.53 -13.89
CA GLY A 100 -7.42 -5.52 -14.69
C GLY A 100 -8.94 -5.32 -14.74
N GLN A 101 -9.55 -4.54 -13.85
CA GLN A 101 -10.99 -4.26 -13.86
C GLN A 101 -11.35 -3.03 -14.70
N VAL A 102 -10.44 -2.06 -14.81
CA VAL A 102 -10.70 -0.81 -15.54
C VAL A 102 -9.83 -0.73 -16.79
N ALA A 103 -10.47 -0.70 -17.97
CA ALA A 103 -9.76 -0.61 -19.24
C ALA A 103 -8.91 0.66 -19.34
N GLY A 104 -7.61 0.52 -19.69
CA GLY A 104 -6.65 1.60 -19.82
C GLY A 104 -6.18 2.21 -18.50
N LEU A 105 -6.45 1.55 -17.38
CA LEU A 105 -5.93 1.90 -16.07
C LEU A 105 -4.69 1.03 -15.77
N ASN A 106 -3.62 1.67 -15.32
CA ASN A 106 -2.42 1.01 -14.84
C ASN A 106 -2.11 1.48 -13.42
N VAL A 107 -1.93 0.53 -12.51
CA VAL A 107 -1.55 0.79 -11.11
C VAL A 107 -0.10 0.44 -10.93
N ILE A 108 0.71 1.42 -10.63
CA ILE A 108 2.15 1.26 -10.38
C ILE A 108 2.37 1.46 -8.87
N SER A 109 2.93 0.45 -8.22
CA SER A 109 3.29 0.48 -6.81
C SER A 109 4.79 0.25 -6.65
N ALA A 110 5.42 0.98 -5.76
CA ALA A 110 6.88 0.93 -5.56
C ALA A 110 7.37 -0.31 -4.80
N GLY A 111 6.47 -1.17 -4.29
CA GLY A 111 6.89 -2.40 -3.64
C GLY A 111 5.97 -2.90 -2.53
N GLY A 112 6.09 -2.41 -1.32
CA GLY A 112 5.32 -2.93 -0.17
C GLY A 112 3.82 -2.60 -0.21
N PRO A 113 2.99 -3.26 0.61
CA PRO A 113 1.54 -3.05 0.63
C PRO A 113 1.09 -1.62 0.91
N LEU A 114 1.91 -0.84 1.61
CA LEU A 114 1.65 0.57 1.92
C LEU A 114 2.48 1.56 1.09
N SER A 115 3.26 1.08 0.12
CA SER A 115 4.06 1.95 -0.73
C SER A 115 3.20 2.91 -1.54
N SER A 116 3.81 3.98 -1.97
CA SER A 116 3.18 4.97 -2.84
C SER A 116 2.67 4.29 -4.11
N THR A 117 1.45 4.64 -4.48
CA THR A 117 0.81 4.12 -5.66
C THR A 117 0.54 5.26 -6.62
N GLN A 118 0.90 5.07 -7.86
CA GLN A 118 0.54 5.92 -8.97
C GLN A 118 -0.50 5.20 -9.83
N ILE A 119 -1.59 5.88 -10.12
CA ILE A 119 -2.64 5.34 -10.98
C ILE A 119 -2.66 6.16 -12.26
N ASN A 120 -2.27 5.54 -13.36
CA ASN A 120 -2.24 6.16 -14.67
C ASN A 120 -3.44 5.74 -15.50
N LEU A 121 -4.07 6.69 -16.15
CA LEU A 121 -5.17 6.46 -17.08
C LEU A 121 -4.73 6.77 -18.51
N ARG A 122 -4.78 5.76 -19.40
CA ARG A 122 -4.41 5.89 -20.82
C ARG A 122 -2.93 6.23 -21.08
N GLY A 123 -2.04 5.82 -20.17
CA GLY A 123 -0.60 6.01 -20.30
C GLY A 123 -0.06 7.32 -19.71
N ASN A 124 1.22 7.58 -19.91
CA ASN A 124 1.92 8.76 -19.43
C ASN A 124 1.86 9.85 -20.53
N VAL A 125 1.39 11.03 -20.16
CA VAL A 125 1.28 12.20 -21.07
C VAL A 125 2.22 13.33 -20.70
N SER A 126 2.76 13.33 -19.47
CA SER A 126 3.69 14.33 -18.97
C SER A 126 5.13 13.81 -18.97
N MET A 127 6.07 14.65 -19.38
CA MET A 127 7.51 14.39 -19.21
C MET A 127 7.94 14.45 -17.74
N ASN A 128 7.16 15.11 -16.88
CA ASN A 128 7.34 15.03 -15.43
C ASN A 128 6.72 13.71 -14.94
N MET A 129 7.55 12.82 -14.43
CA MET A 129 7.12 11.49 -13.96
C MET A 129 6.06 11.58 -12.85
N ASP A 130 6.15 12.57 -11.98
CA ASP A 130 5.18 12.80 -10.90
C ASP A 130 3.86 13.42 -11.39
N GLY A 131 3.84 13.95 -12.61
CA GLY A 131 2.70 14.62 -13.22
C GLY A 131 1.73 13.70 -13.98
N ASN A 132 1.90 12.38 -13.94
CA ASN A 132 1.10 11.44 -14.74
C ASN A 132 -0.03 10.75 -13.98
N GLY A 133 -0.15 10.95 -12.68
CA GLY A 133 -1.18 10.33 -11.85
C GLY A 133 -2.57 10.93 -12.06
N ALA A 134 -3.59 10.07 -12.01
CA ALA A 134 -4.99 10.51 -11.98
C ALA A 134 -5.31 11.18 -10.63
N LEU A 135 -6.17 12.21 -10.66
CA LEU A 135 -6.67 12.85 -9.45
C LEU A 135 -7.63 11.90 -8.71
N ILE A 136 -7.42 11.72 -7.41
CA ILE A 136 -8.36 10.98 -6.56
C ILE A 136 -9.24 11.96 -5.82
N VAL A 137 -10.53 11.68 -5.85
CA VAL A 137 -11.56 12.48 -5.19
C VAL A 137 -12.39 11.58 -4.30
N VAL A 138 -12.37 11.80 -3.00
CA VAL A 138 -13.14 11.03 -2.02
C VAL A 138 -14.35 11.84 -1.58
N ASP A 139 -15.54 11.33 -1.83
CA ASP A 139 -16.81 11.98 -1.48
C ASP A 139 -16.92 13.43 -1.98
N GLY A 140 -16.27 13.70 -3.11
CA GLY A 140 -16.24 15.01 -3.76
C GLY A 140 -15.13 15.95 -3.27
N VAL A 141 -14.25 15.51 -2.37
CA VAL A 141 -13.07 16.26 -1.92
C VAL A 141 -11.82 15.68 -2.59
N PRO A 142 -11.06 16.47 -3.34
CA PRO A 142 -9.80 16.05 -3.91
C PRO A 142 -8.83 15.61 -2.80
N LEU A 143 -8.18 14.48 -2.96
CA LEU A 143 -7.08 14.08 -2.10
C LEU A 143 -5.79 14.76 -2.59
N SER A 144 -5.13 15.45 -1.69
CA SER A 144 -3.74 15.80 -1.88
C SER A 144 -2.93 14.50 -1.84
N SER A 145 -2.27 14.19 -2.92
CA SER A 145 -1.51 12.97 -3.06
C SER A 145 -0.16 13.26 -3.72
N PRO A 146 0.64 14.19 -3.16
CA PRO A 146 2.03 14.22 -3.56
C PRO A 146 2.60 12.85 -3.23
N MET A 147 3.39 12.31 -4.13
CA MET A 147 4.28 11.21 -3.74
C MET A 147 5.16 11.80 -2.64
N ASN A 148 4.90 11.39 -1.39
CA ASN A 148 5.62 11.89 -0.22
C ASN A 148 7.03 11.30 -0.21
N ASN A 149 7.80 11.68 -1.19
CA ASN A 149 9.21 11.39 -1.29
C ASN A 149 9.97 12.72 -1.37
N PRO A 150 10.14 13.44 -0.25
CA PRO A 150 10.92 14.66 -0.23
C PRO A 150 12.38 14.33 -0.57
N GLY A 151 12.74 14.49 -1.85
CA GLY A 151 14.05 14.19 -2.40
C GLY A 151 14.14 12.87 -3.17
N GLY A 152 13.04 12.17 -3.40
CA GLY A 152 13.02 10.90 -4.13
C GLY A 152 12.82 11.06 -5.61
N SER A 153 13.88 11.15 -6.33
CA SER A 153 13.89 10.69 -7.69
C SER A 153 13.72 9.17 -7.73
N TYR A 154 12.77 8.64 -8.50
CA TYR A 154 12.76 7.25 -8.93
C TYR A 154 13.94 7.04 -9.88
N GLY A 155 15.14 7.16 -9.39
CA GLY A 155 16.33 7.04 -10.20
C GLY A 155 17.43 6.31 -9.45
N ALA A 156 18.23 5.57 -10.17
CA ALA A 156 19.49 4.99 -9.73
C ALA A 156 20.55 6.05 -9.33
N GLY A 157 20.12 7.28 -9.02
CA GLY A 157 20.96 8.42 -8.68
C GLY A 157 20.98 8.68 -7.18
N GLY A 158 21.95 8.09 -6.53
CA GLY A 158 22.15 8.09 -5.12
C GLY A 158 22.31 9.45 -4.45
N ASN A 159 21.39 9.73 -3.55
CA ASN A 159 21.82 10.30 -2.30
C ASN A 159 22.21 9.13 -1.40
N SER A 160 23.27 9.27 -0.63
CA SER A 160 23.79 8.26 0.30
C SER A 160 22.74 7.79 1.32
N GLU A 161 21.69 8.59 1.57
CA GLU A 161 20.57 8.26 2.45
C GLU A 161 19.56 7.31 1.79
N GLY A 162 19.48 7.27 0.45
CA GLY A 162 18.45 6.60 -0.31
C GLY A 162 17.04 7.15 -0.05
N SER A 163 16.16 7.04 -1.02
CA SER A 163 14.77 7.44 -0.81
C SER A 163 13.98 6.31 -0.16
N ILE A 164 13.29 6.59 0.94
CA ILE A 164 12.36 5.67 1.60
C ILE A 164 10.95 6.06 1.19
N ASP A 165 10.19 5.10 0.67
CA ASP A 165 8.79 5.30 0.31
C ASP A 165 7.88 4.98 1.51
N PHE A 166 7.48 5.98 2.25
CA PHE A 166 6.54 5.87 3.37
C PHE A 166 5.07 5.82 2.94
N GLY A 167 4.80 5.69 1.64
CA GLY A 167 3.47 5.63 1.07
C GLY A 167 2.79 6.99 0.89
N ASN A 168 1.79 7.03 0.03
CA ASN A 168 0.95 8.20 -0.19
C ASN A 168 -0.43 8.07 0.48
N GLY A 169 -1.30 9.09 0.32
CA GLY A 169 -2.63 9.14 0.95
C GLY A 169 -3.61 8.04 0.48
N PHE A 170 -3.30 7.30 -0.58
CA PHE A 170 -4.20 6.25 -1.09
C PHE A 170 -4.33 5.08 -0.13
N SER A 171 -3.27 4.70 0.56
CA SER A 171 -3.28 3.61 1.54
C SER A 171 -4.04 3.95 2.84
N ASP A 172 -4.45 5.20 3.03
CA ASP A 172 -5.18 5.63 4.23
C ASP A 172 -6.69 5.35 4.14
N LEU A 173 -7.22 5.14 2.92
CA LEU A 173 -8.61 4.77 2.73
C LEU A 173 -8.84 3.29 3.06
N ASN A 174 -9.84 3.04 3.90
CA ASN A 174 -10.23 1.67 4.24
C ASN A 174 -11.11 1.07 3.13
N PRO A 175 -10.71 -0.07 2.51
CA PRO A 175 -11.51 -0.74 1.48
C PRO A 175 -12.94 -1.07 1.93
N ASP A 176 -13.13 -1.45 3.20
CA ASP A 176 -14.44 -1.78 3.77
C ASP A 176 -15.42 -0.61 3.81
N ASP A 177 -14.93 0.63 3.77
CA ASP A 177 -15.77 1.81 3.76
C ASP A 177 -16.10 2.32 2.34
N ILE A 178 -15.55 1.69 1.29
CA ILE A 178 -15.83 2.07 -0.10
C ILE A 178 -17.15 1.47 -0.56
N GLU A 179 -18.05 2.30 -1.09
CA GLU A 179 -19.30 1.90 -1.73
C GLU A 179 -19.11 1.64 -3.23
N SER A 180 -18.40 2.53 -3.91
CA SER A 180 -18.09 2.43 -5.34
C SER A 180 -16.94 3.32 -5.73
N ILE A 181 -16.25 2.94 -6.80
CA ILE A 181 -15.23 3.74 -7.46
C ILE A 181 -15.67 4.00 -8.88
N GLN A 182 -15.64 5.26 -9.28
CA GLN A 182 -15.93 5.68 -10.66
C GLN A 182 -14.67 6.27 -11.28
N VAL A 183 -14.29 5.77 -12.44
CA VAL A 183 -13.15 6.25 -13.20
C VAL A 183 -13.63 7.10 -14.36
N LEU A 184 -13.28 8.38 -14.31
CA LEU A 184 -13.62 9.37 -15.35
C LEU A 184 -12.40 9.53 -16.26
N LYS A 185 -12.54 9.05 -17.51
CA LYS A 185 -11.42 8.96 -18.46
C LYS A 185 -11.45 10.15 -19.43
N GLY A 186 -10.42 10.98 -19.39
CA GLY A 186 -10.19 12.04 -20.37
C GLY A 186 -10.33 13.46 -19.84
N ALA A 187 -9.90 14.41 -20.66
CA ALA A 187 -9.81 15.83 -20.30
C ALA A 187 -11.17 16.51 -20.00
N SER A 188 -12.26 16.00 -20.54
CA SER A 188 -13.62 16.52 -20.23
C SER A 188 -14.03 16.28 -18.79
N ALA A 189 -13.50 15.21 -18.15
CA ALA A 189 -13.68 15.00 -16.70
C ALA A 189 -12.89 16.02 -15.88
N SER A 190 -11.79 16.56 -16.44
CA SER A 190 -10.93 17.54 -15.78
C SER A 190 -11.50 18.96 -15.74
N ALA A 191 -12.46 19.28 -16.59
CA ALA A 191 -13.06 20.61 -16.64
C ALA A 191 -13.64 21.06 -15.28
N LEU A 192 -13.98 20.11 -14.41
CA LEU A 192 -14.58 20.37 -13.10
C LEU A 192 -13.58 20.43 -11.95
N TYR A 193 -12.36 19.90 -12.13
CA TYR A 193 -11.29 19.88 -11.13
C TYR A 193 -10.01 20.60 -11.57
N GLY A 194 -10.07 21.28 -12.72
CA GLY A 194 -8.96 22.04 -13.28
C GLY A 194 -7.79 21.17 -13.75
N SER A 195 -6.60 21.76 -13.85
CA SER A 195 -5.39 21.12 -14.37
C SER A 195 -4.95 19.88 -13.58
N ARG A 196 -5.28 19.79 -12.29
CA ARG A 196 -4.98 18.61 -11.44
C ARG A 196 -5.65 17.32 -11.97
N ALA A 197 -6.72 17.45 -12.73
CA ALA A 197 -7.47 16.31 -13.29
C ALA A 197 -7.16 16.06 -14.78
N ALA A 198 -6.10 16.66 -15.34
CA ALA A 198 -5.73 16.50 -16.74
C ALA A 198 -5.54 15.05 -17.16
N ASN A 199 -5.05 14.20 -16.24
CA ASN A 199 -4.83 12.77 -16.46
C ASN A 199 -6.03 11.89 -16.09
N GLY A 200 -7.22 12.52 -15.89
CA GLY A 200 -8.45 11.84 -15.46
C GLY A 200 -8.67 11.88 -13.95
N VAL A 201 -9.84 11.37 -13.53
CA VAL A 201 -10.28 11.42 -12.14
C VAL A 201 -10.78 10.05 -11.69
N ILE A 202 -10.40 9.66 -10.49
CA ILE A 202 -10.92 8.51 -9.79
C ILE A 202 -11.77 9.00 -8.62
N MET A 203 -13.07 8.81 -8.73
CA MET A 203 -14.03 9.22 -7.71
C MET A 203 -14.34 8.04 -6.80
N VAL A 204 -14.00 8.15 -5.53
CA VAL A 204 -14.31 7.19 -4.50
C VAL A 204 -15.53 7.69 -3.73
N THR A 205 -16.57 6.88 -3.69
CA THR A 205 -17.76 7.11 -2.86
C THR A 205 -17.73 6.18 -1.67
N THR A 206 -17.82 6.71 -0.46
CA THR A 206 -17.84 5.90 0.76
C THR A 206 -19.26 5.44 1.11
N LYS A 207 -19.35 4.30 1.80
CA LYS A 207 -20.62 3.72 2.27
C LYS A 207 -21.34 4.70 3.21
N SER A 208 -22.63 4.85 2.99
CA SER A 208 -23.55 5.58 3.88
C SER A 208 -24.66 4.64 4.33
N GLY A 209 -25.39 4.99 5.40
CA GLY A 209 -26.55 4.18 5.84
C GLY A 209 -27.76 4.24 4.89
N LYS A 210 -27.66 4.89 3.73
CA LYS A 210 -28.80 5.16 2.83
C LYS A 210 -29.49 3.89 2.31
N LYS A 211 -28.72 2.84 2.01
CA LYS A 211 -29.25 1.56 1.51
C LYS A 211 -29.75 0.65 2.64
N ALA A 212 -29.54 1.03 3.92
CA ALA A 212 -30.02 0.24 5.06
C ALA A 212 -31.55 0.27 5.12
N LYS A 213 -32.14 -0.83 5.56
CA LYS A 213 -33.56 -0.89 5.92
C LYS A 213 -33.83 0.09 7.08
N LYS A 214 -35.11 0.51 7.24
CA LYS A 214 -35.48 1.31 8.42
C LYS A 214 -35.11 0.58 9.71
N GLY A 215 -34.51 1.31 10.66
CA GLY A 215 -34.02 0.78 11.92
C GLY A 215 -32.51 0.85 12.07
N LEU A 216 -31.99 0.12 13.02
CA LEU A 216 -30.56 -0.03 13.31
C LEU A 216 -30.06 -1.37 12.77
N GLY A 217 -28.97 -1.34 12.00
CA GLY A 217 -28.25 -2.52 11.51
C GLY A 217 -26.83 -2.56 12.06
N ILE A 218 -26.35 -3.76 12.37
CA ILE A 218 -24.97 -4.02 12.77
C ILE A 218 -24.37 -4.95 11.74
N SER A 219 -23.16 -4.65 11.30
CA SER A 219 -22.36 -5.55 10.45
C SER A 219 -20.96 -5.69 11.01
N TYR A 220 -20.49 -6.93 11.04
CA TYR A 220 -19.11 -7.26 11.38
C TYR A 220 -18.51 -8.04 10.23
N ASN A 221 -17.31 -7.61 9.81
CA ASN A 221 -16.53 -8.26 8.78
C ASN A 221 -15.16 -8.63 9.35
N PHE A 222 -14.79 -9.90 9.17
CA PHE A 222 -13.48 -10.43 9.55
C PHE A 222 -12.81 -10.97 8.29
N ASN A 223 -11.59 -10.51 8.05
CA ASN A 223 -10.76 -11.03 6.98
C ASN A 223 -9.41 -11.47 7.54
N ASN A 224 -8.92 -12.58 7.03
CA ASN A 224 -7.64 -13.14 7.38
C ASN A 224 -6.98 -13.69 6.13
N SER A 225 -5.78 -13.21 5.80
CA SER A 225 -5.05 -13.58 4.59
C SER A 225 -3.59 -13.91 4.88
N TRP A 226 -3.05 -14.84 4.10
CA TRP A 226 -1.64 -15.21 4.12
C TRP A 226 -1.06 -14.99 2.73
N GLU A 227 0.15 -14.48 2.69
CA GLU A 227 0.86 -14.13 1.47
C GLU A 227 2.24 -14.80 1.46
N GLN A 228 2.68 -15.28 0.30
CA GLN A 228 4.00 -15.86 0.11
C GLN A 228 4.62 -15.34 -1.18
N ALA A 229 5.94 -15.25 -1.19
CA ALA A 229 6.67 -14.97 -2.42
C ALA A 229 6.51 -16.14 -3.39
N ALA A 230 5.92 -15.91 -4.56
CA ALA A 230 5.51 -16.97 -5.48
C ALA A 230 6.46 -17.14 -6.67
N HIS A 231 7.08 -16.06 -7.13
CA HIS A 231 7.88 -16.07 -8.36
C HIS A 231 9.26 -15.47 -8.10
N PHE A 232 10.28 -16.21 -8.46
CA PHE A 232 11.66 -15.77 -8.48
C PHE A 232 12.19 -15.93 -9.91
N PRO A 233 13.22 -15.14 -10.30
CA PRO A 233 13.92 -15.38 -11.55
C PRO A 233 14.54 -16.80 -11.60
N ASP A 234 14.73 -17.31 -12.81
CA ASP A 234 15.49 -18.55 -12.99
C ASP A 234 16.98 -18.25 -12.82
N TYR A 235 17.46 -18.53 -11.59
CA TYR A 235 18.87 -18.33 -11.26
C TYR A 235 19.70 -19.51 -11.75
N GLN A 236 20.94 -19.22 -12.14
CA GLN A 236 21.92 -20.27 -12.42
C GLN A 236 22.49 -20.84 -11.13
N TYR A 237 22.70 -22.15 -11.09
CA TYR A 237 23.28 -22.90 -9.95
C TYR A 237 24.38 -23.86 -10.40
N GLU A 238 25.06 -23.56 -11.52
CA GLU A 238 26.16 -24.35 -12.04
C GLU A 238 27.52 -23.79 -11.63
N PHE A 239 27.64 -22.47 -11.52
CA PHE A 239 28.89 -21.75 -11.22
C PHE A 239 28.73 -20.88 -9.99
N GLY A 240 29.76 -20.85 -9.16
CA GLY A 240 29.78 -20.01 -7.98
C GLY A 240 30.44 -18.66 -8.21
N GLN A 241 30.67 -17.95 -7.11
CA GLN A 241 31.33 -16.65 -7.09
C GLN A 241 32.71 -16.72 -7.79
N GLY A 242 33.04 -15.68 -8.53
CA GLY A 242 34.33 -15.56 -9.20
C GLY A 242 34.22 -14.96 -10.61
N VAL A 243 35.36 -14.70 -11.21
CA VAL A 243 35.50 -14.18 -12.58
C VAL A 243 36.44 -15.10 -13.35
N ALA A 244 36.02 -15.63 -14.48
CA ALA A 244 36.79 -16.60 -15.27
C ALA A 244 38.24 -16.17 -15.60
N LYS A 245 38.48 -14.89 -15.72
CA LYS A 245 39.82 -14.33 -16.04
C LYS A 245 40.80 -14.34 -14.88
N ASN A 246 40.31 -14.43 -13.65
CA ASN A 246 41.16 -14.36 -12.45
C ASN A 246 41.65 -15.73 -12.00
N ILE A 247 41.20 -16.81 -12.67
CA ILE A 247 41.49 -18.17 -12.28
C ILE A 247 42.34 -18.78 -13.35
N GLY A 248 43.59 -19.00 -13.01
CA GLY A 248 44.55 -19.64 -13.92
C GLY A 248 44.83 -18.83 -15.18
N SER A 249 44.64 -17.53 -15.17
CA SER A 249 45.06 -16.66 -16.26
C SER A 249 46.57 -16.79 -16.43
N LYS A 250 47.01 -17.04 -17.65
CA LYS A 250 48.43 -17.19 -18.00
C LYS A 250 49.20 -15.94 -17.54
N GLY A 251 50.21 -16.14 -16.68
CA GLY A 251 51.01 -15.05 -16.12
C GLY A 251 50.53 -14.52 -14.76
N THR A 252 49.52 -15.12 -14.16
CA THR A 252 49.16 -14.86 -12.76
C THR A 252 49.79 -15.93 -11.84
N GLU A 253 50.08 -15.55 -10.60
CA GLU A 253 50.53 -16.40 -9.53
C GLU A 253 49.63 -17.65 -9.29
N TRP A 254 48.36 -17.55 -9.70
CA TRP A 254 47.29 -18.54 -9.55
C TRP A 254 47.06 -19.41 -10.80
N ALA A 255 47.89 -19.28 -11.81
CA ALA A 255 47.76 -20.05 -13.04
C ALA A 255 47.78 -21.55 -12.76
N GLY A 256 46.71 -22.25 -13.14
CA GLY A 256 46.58 -23.69 -12.93
C GLY A 256 46.13 -24.11 -11.53
N GLN A 257 45.82 -23.18 -10.63
CA GLN A 257 45.28 -23.51 -9.31
C GLN A 257 43.80 -23.88 -9.40
N PRO A 258 43.39 -25.05 -8.91
CA PRO A 258 41.99 -25.50 -8.95
C PRO A 258 41.12 -24.95 -7.81
N TYR A 259 41.69 -24.19 -6.89
CA TYR A 259 41.03 -23.84 -5.63
C TYR A 259 40.72 -22.35 -5.55
N TYR A 260 39.60 -22.08 -4.91
CA TYR A 260 39.15 -20.75 -4.54
C TYR A 260 39.05 -20.65 -3.04
N SER A 261 39.38 -19.52 -2.49
CA SER A 261 39.14 -19.25 -1.08
C SER A 261 38.39 -17.97 -0.88
N TYR A 262 37.71 -17.88 0.23
CA TYR A 262 37.13 -16.65 0.69
C TYR A 262 38.25 -15.74 1.23
N GLY A 263 38.29 -14.53 0.70
CA GLY A 263 39.38 -13.60 1.01
C GLY A 263 40.67 -13.89 0.21
N ALA A 264 41.52 -12.87 0.05
CA ALA A 264 42.88 -13.08 -0.45
C ALA A 264 43.67 -13.83 0.64
N GLY A 265 43.94 -15.12 0.40
CA GLY A 265 44.59 -15.91 1.41
C GLY A 265 46.12 -15.77 1.36
N ASP A 266 46.77 -15.73 2.52
CA ASP A 266 48.21 -15.91 2.66
C ASP A 266 48.65 -17.32 2.31
N ASP A 267 47.70 -18.18 1.93
CA ASP A 267 47.88 -19.58 1.57
C ASP A 267 48.22 -19.84 0.10
N GLY A 268 48.33 -18.77 -0.67
CA GLY A 268 48.63 -18.88 -2.08
C GLY A 268 47.46 -19.37 -2.94
N LEU A 269 46.21 -19.41 -2.44
CA LEU A 269 45.04 -19.84 -3.20
C LEU A 269 44.33 -18.66 -3.86
N ALA A 270 43.81 -18.87 -5.05
CA ALA A 270 43.00 -17.89 -5.73
C ALA A 270 41.74 -17.58 -4.93
N SER A 271 41.41 -16.29 -4.80
CA SER A 271 40.25 -15.83 -4.06
C SER A 271 39.09 -15.53 -4.98
N THR A 272 37.91 -15.97 -4.59
CA THR A 272 36.64 -15.56 -5.21
C THR A 272 35.99 -14.37 -4.52
N SER A 273 36.52 -13.97 -3.35
CA SER A 273 35.96 -12.86 -2.59
C SER A 273 36.12 -11.51 -3.30
N GLY A 274 35.32 -10.53 -2.93
CA GLY A 274 35.38 -9.19 -3.48
C GLY A 274 34.69 -9.00 -4.83
N THR A 275 34.06 -10.02 -5.39
CA THR A 275 33.27 -9.93 -6.63
C THR A 275 31.84 -10.39 -6.43
N SER A 276 30.89 -9.72 -7.09
CA SER A 276 29.49 -10.14 -7.23
C SER A 276 29.26 -11.05 -8.44
N SER A 277 30.28 -11.30 -9.25
CA SER A 277 30.16 -12.14 -10.44
C SER A 277 30.08 -13.61 -10.05
N ALA A 278 29.21 -14.39 -10.71
CA ALA A 278 29.05 -15.83 -10.54
C ALA A 278 29.58 -16.58 -11.77
N PHE A 279 30.82 -16.26 -12.16
CA PHE A 279 31.57 -16.89 -13.27
C PHE A 279 32.82 -17.60 -12.75
N GLY A 280 32.78 -18.07 -11.51
CA GLY A 280 33.86 -18.82 -10.88
C GLY A 280 33.84 -20.30 -11.20
N ALA A 281 34.29 -21.12 -10.26
CA ALA A 281 34.33 -22.57 -10.43
C ALA A 281 32.93 -23.20 -10.51
N LYS A 282 32.82 -24.23 -11.32
CA LYS A 282 31.62 -25.06 -11.39
C LYS A 282 31.42 -25.79 -10.07
N PHE A 283 30.17 -26.00 -9.67
CA PHE A 283 29.84 -26.80 -8.49
C PHE A 283 29.92 -28.28 -8.83
N ASP A 284 31.04 -28.89 -8.51
CA ASP A 284 31.30 -30.35 -8.70
C ASP A 284 31.72 -31.05 -7.41
N GLY A 285 31.56 -30.36 -6.27
CA GLY A 285 31.86 -30.94 -4.94
C GLY A 285 33.30 -30.75 -4.49
N GLN A 286 34.10 -29.95 -5.21
CA GLN A 286 35.48 -29.62 -4.79
C GLN A 286 35.48 -29.07 -3.36
N MET A 287 36.57 -29.23 -2.67
CA MET A 287 36.78 -28.70 -1.33
C MET A 287 37.46 -27.34 -1.41
N PHE A 288 36.74 -26.28 -1.00
CA PHE A 288 37.25 -24.92 -0.97
C PHE A 288 37.21 -24.33 0.43
N TYR A 289 38.16 -23.44 0.72
CA TYR A 289 38.07 -22.58 1.90
C TYR A 289 37.02 -21.51 1.65
N GLN A 290 35.93 -21.59 2.38
CA GLN A 290 34.80 -20.71 2.23
C GLN A 290 34.71 -19.71 3.40
N TYR A 291 33.65 -18.98 3.46
CA TYR A 291 33.37 -18.04 4.52
C TYR A 291 33.10 -18.73 5.86
N ASP A 292 33.65 -18.16 6.95
CA ASP A 292 33.42 -18.60 8.32
C ASP A 292 32.81 -17.45 9.12
N PRO A 293 31.55 -17.58 9.62
CA PRO A 293 30.87 -16.52 10.39
C PRO A 293 31.49 -16.24 11.77
N GLU A 294 32.31 -17.15 12.30
CA GLU A 294 33.00 -16.93 13.59
C GLU A 294 34.35 -16.19 13.43
N LYS A 295 34.82 -16.08 12.19
CA LYS A 295 36.04 -15.37 11.82
C LYS A 295 35.71 -14.19 10.90
N GLU A 296 36.60 -13.21 10.86
CA GLU A 296 36.46 -12.11 9.91
C GLU A 296 36.92 -12.51 8.50
N GLY A 297 36.39 -13.63 7.96
CA GLY A 297 36.74 -14.04 6.61
C GLY A 297 36.77 -15.53 6.36
N ARG A 298 37.92 -16.05 5.98
CA ARG A 298 38.12 -17.41 5.51
C ARG A 298 38.10 -18.45 6.64
N ALA A 299 37.41 -19.57 6.40
CA ALA A 299 37.48 -20.77 7.26
C ALA A 299 38.86 -21.44 7.23
N ASP A 300 39.27 -22.05 8.35
CA ASP A 300 40.52 -22.85 8.41
C ASP A 300 40.37 -24.25 7.77
N VAL A 301 39.14 -24.67 7.54
CA VAL A 301 38.80 -25.97 6.99
C VAL A 301 38.08 -25.81 5.68
N ALA A 302 38.56 -26.50 4.64
CA ALA A 302 37.88 -26.53 3.36
C ALA A 302 36.55 -27.29 3.47
N THR A 303 35.52 -26.76 2.84
CA THR A 303 34.17 -27.34 2.79
C THR A 303 33.73 -27.54 1.33
N PRO A 304 32.77 -28.45 1.06
CA PRO A 304 32.31 -28.71 -0.30
C PRO A 304 31.79 -27.47 -1.01
N TRP A 305 32.30 -27.21 -2.21
CA TRP A 305 31.83 -26.14 -3.08
C TRP A 305 30.48 -26.52 -3.70
N ARG A 306 29.42 -25.86 -3.28
CA ARG A 306 28.05 -26.18 -3.71
C ARG A 306 27.17 -24.95 -3.79
N ALA A 307 26.13 -25.04 -4.59
CA ALA A 307 25.06 -24.02 -4.63
C ALA A 307 24.07 -24.23 -3.48
N TYR A 308 23.55 -23.11 -2.96
CA TYR A 308 22.45 -23.06 -2.00
C TYR A 308 21.23 -22.49 -2.70
N LYS A 309 20.29 -23.37 -3.12
CA LYS A 309 19.14 -22.97 -3.96
C LYS A 309 18.11 -22.12 -3.22
N ASP A 310 18.11 -22.16 -1.90
CA ASP A 310 17.14 -21.43 -1.07
C ASP A 310 17.61 -20.04 -0.67
N ASN A 311 18.73 -19.57 -1.19
CA ASN A 311 19.31 -18.27 -0.84
C ASN A 311 18.33 -17.12 -0.97
N HIS A 312 17.66 -17.01 -2.14
CA HIS A 312 16.75 -15.90 -2.41
C HIS A 312 15.44 -16.08 -1.65
N SER A 313 14.85 -17.27 -1.70
CA SER A 313 13.57 -17.57 -1.04
C SER A 313 13.65 -17.55 0.48
N GLY A 314 14.78 -17.95 1.06
CA GLY A 314 15.00 -18.03 2.51
C GLY A 314 15.04 -16.68 3.24
N LEU A 315 15.09 -15.56 2.51
CA LEU A 315 14.96 -14.22 3.07
C LEU A 315 13.50 -13.78 3.24
N PHE A 316 12.55 -14.52 2.72
CA PHE A 316 11.13 -14.20 2.80
C PHE A 316 10.42 -15.11 3.81
N GLN A 317 9.37 -14.59 4.40
CA GLN A 317 8.48 -15.32 5.30
C GLN A 317 7.07 -15.38 4.72
N THR A 318 6.20 -16.16 5.35
CA THR A 318 4.76 -16.06 5.07
C THR A 318 4.22 -14.81 5.74
N GLY A 319 3.75 -13.85 4.94
CA GLY A 319 3.06 -12.67 5.43
C GLY A 319 1.65 -13.01 5.93
N HIS A 320 1.17 -12.26 6.89
CA HIS A 320 -0.15 -12.47 7.50
C HIS A 320 -0.85 -11.14 7.74
N THR A 321 -2.07 -11.01 7.23
CA THR A 321 -2.90 -9.81 7.44
C THR A 321 -4.23 -10.19 8.05
N MET A 322 -4.57 -9.56 9.18
CA MET A 322 -5.85 -9.71 9.86
C MET A 322 -6.58 -8.36 9.91
N THR A 323 -7.81 -8.34 9.46
CA THR A 323 -8.67 -7.14 9.49
C THR A 323 -9.99 -7.45 10.17
N ASN A 324 -10.37 -6.61 11.13
CA ASN A 324 -11.64 -6.63 11.83
C ASN A 324 -12.36 -5.30 11.59
N SER A 325 -13.57 -5.35 11.06
CA SER A 325 -14.39 -4.17 10.75
C SER A 325 -15.78 -4.31 11.34
N LEU A 326 -16.15 -3.38 12.22
CA LEU A 326 -17.47 -3.27 12.81
C LEU A 326 -18.15 -2.01 12.26
N ALA A 327 -19.39 -2.13 11.78
CA ALA A 327 -20.16 -0.98 11.36
C ALA A 327 -21.60 -1.01 11.91
N LEU A 328 -22.04 0.17 12.34
CA LEU A 328 -23.40 0.45 12.77
C LEU A 328 -24.06 1.32 11.72
N THR A 329 -25.23 0.94 11.24
CA THR A 329 -26.01 1.70 10.27
C THR A 329 -27.40 2.00 10.81
N GLY A 330 -27.86 3.23 10.63
CA GLY A 330 -29.20 3.65 11.02
C GLY A 330 -29.91 4.35 9.87
N ASN A 331 -31.22 4.12 9.72
CA ASN A 331 -32.08 4.79 8.75
C ASN A 331 -33.47 5.01 9.35
N ASN A 332 -33.91 6.27 9.41
CA ASN A 332 -35.24 6.64 9.92
C ASN A 332 -36.21 7.08 8.80
N GLY A 333 -35.81 6.98 7.54
CA GLY A 333 -36.58 7.40 6.37
C GLY A 333 -36.34 8.85 5.94
N THR A 334 -36.04 9.76 6.86
CA THR A 334 -35.67 11.15 6.56
C THR A 334 -34.17 11.40 6.68
N GLY A 335 -33.46 10.48 7.33
CA GLY A 335 -32.02 10.53 7.48
C GLY A 335 -31.42 9.15 7.58
N ASN A 336 -30.13 9.10 7.43
CA ASN A 336 -29.34 7.88 7.58
C ASN A 336 -27.98 8.21 8.20
N MET A 337 -27.42 7.22 8.87
CA MET A 337 -26.08 7.31 9.42
C MET A 337 -25.36 5.97 9.29
N ARG A 338 -24.03 6.02 9.23
CA ARG A 338 -23.13 4.88 9.37
C ARG A 338 -21.94 5.31 10.21
N ILE A 339 -21.59 4.48 11.17
CA ILE A 339 -20.35 4.58 11.95
C ILE A 339 -19.60 3.28 11.74
N SER A 340 -18.32 3.34 11.47
CA SER A 340 -17.47 2.14 11.35
C SER A 340 -16.17 2.31 12.13
N LEU A 341 -15.67 1.18 12.63
CA LEU A 341 -14.38 1.05 13.27
C LEU A 341 -13.69 -0.17 12.68
N THR A 342 -12.52 0.03 12.09
CA THR A 342 -11.74 -1.05 11.46
C THR A 342 -10.33 -1.05 12.04
N HIS A 343 -9.88 -2.24 12.46
CA HIS A 343 -8.51 -2.49 12.87
C HIS A 343 -7.89 -3.52 11.93
N SER A 344 -6.70 -3.20 11.39
CA SER A 344 -5.90 -4.10 10.56
C SER A 344 -4.50 -4.22 11.15
N LYS A 345 -4.02 -5.46 11.26
CA LYS A 345 -2.61 -5.77 11.56
C LYS A 345 -2.07 -6.61 10.42
N SER A 346 -0.93 -6.22 9.89
CA SER A 346 -0.26 -6.90 8.78
C SER A 346 1.21 -7.10 9.10
N GLU A 347 1.67 -8.32 8.93
CA GLU A 347 3.09 -8.70 8.86
C GLU A 347 3.36 -9.06 7.40
N TRP A 348 4.39 -8.46 6.79
CA TRP A 348 4.64 -8.65 5.37
C TRP A 348 5.50 -9.89 5.10
N ILE A 349 5.66 -10.21 3.82
CA ILE A 349 6.54 -11.30 3.39
C ILE A 349 8.02 -11.03 3.67
N LEU A 350 8.43 -9.79 3.94
CA LEU A 350 9.76 -9.45 4.44
C LEU A 350 9.74 -9.46 5.97
N PRO A 351 10.66 -10.18 6.62
CA PRO A 351 10.77 -10.16 8.07
C PRO A 351 10.93 -8.74 8.64
N ASN A 352 10.49 -8.54 9.88
CA ASN A 352 10.56 -7.25 10.58
C ASN A 352 9.93 -6.10 9.80
N SER A 353 8.87 -6.37 9.06
CA SER A 353 8.12 -5.34 8.33
C SER A 353 6.62 -5.60 8.42
N GLY A 354 5.84 -4.53 8.40
CA GLY A 354 4.40 -4.62 8.55
C GLY A 354 3.81 -3.32 9.08
N TYR A 355 2.51 -3.35 9.41
CA TYR A 355 1.83 -2.18 9.95
C TYR A 355 0.66 -2.56 10.86
N GLN A 356 0.27 -1.62 11.70
CA GLN A 356 -1.02 -1.58 12.36
C GLN A 356 -1.79 -0.35 11.88
N ARG A 357 -3.08 -0.50 11.59
CA ARG A 357 -3.95 0.58 11.14
C ARG A 357 -5.28 0.53 11.88
N LEU A 358 -5.69 1.65 12.46
CA LEU A 358 -7.00 1.86 13.05
C LEU A 358 -7.72 2.96 12.26
N THR A 359 -8.90 2.65 11.72
CA THR A 359 -9.73 3.60 11.00
C THR A 359 -11.08 3.73 11.67
N ALA A 360 -11.49 4.96 12.00
CA ALA A 360 -12.83 5.29 12.45
C ALA A 360 -13.49 6.19 11.41
N ALA A 361 -14.68 5.82 10.93
CA ALA A 361 -15.41 6.60 9.94
C ALA A 361 -16.87 6.85 10.35
N PHE A 362 -17.37 8.01 9.93
CA PHE A 362 -18.75 8.44 10.09
C PHE A 362 -19.28 8.96 8.78
N ALA A 363 -20.49 8.58 8.41
CA ALA A 363 -21.25 9.16 7.31
C ALA A 363 -22.68 9.37 7.77
N GLY A 364 -23.20 10.60 7.63
CA GLY A 364 -24.54 10.98 8.00
C GLY A 364 -25.21 11.86 6.97
N SER A 365 -26.52 11.71 6.82
CA SER A 365 -27.36 12.55 5.96
C SER A 365 -28.71 12.75 6.64
N GLN A 366 -29.15 13.97 6.78
CA GLN A 366 -30.41 14.31 7.41
C GLN A 366 -31.16 15.37 6.61
N GLN A 367 -32.42 15.10 6.32
CA GLN A 367 -33.37 16.10 5.84
C GLN A 367 -33.85 16.93 7.02
N ILE A 368 -33.41 18.18 7.10
CA ILE A 368 -33.76 19.11 8.20
C ILE A 368 -35.15 19.73 7.96
N SER A 369 -35.45 20.04 6.72
CA SER A 369 -36.74 20.53 6.30
C SER A 369 -37.03 20.08 4.87
N LYS A 370 -38.22 20.35 4.33
CA LYS A 370 -38.57 20.04 2.93
C LYS A 370 -37.57 20.63 1.92
N ARG A 371 -36.84 21.69 2.32
CA ARG A 371 -35.94 22.43 1.45
C ARG A 371 -34.45 22.29 1.80
N VAL A 372 -34.12 21.75 2.98
CA VAL A 372 -32.72 21.71 3.46
C VAL A 372 -32.31 20.31 3.81
N LYS A 373 -31.25 19.86 3.18
CA LYS A 373 -30.61 18.57 3.47
C LYS A 373 -29.15 18.80 3.80
N ILE A 374 -28.68 18.22 4.93
CA ILE A 374 -27.29 18.25 5.35
C ILE A 374 -26.69 16.86 5.21
N ASN A 375 -25.46 16.78 4.71
CA ASN A 375 -24.65 15.57 4.69
C ASN A 375 -23.30 15.88 5.35
N ALA A 376 -22.81 14.95 6.14
CA ALA A 376 -21.47 15.00 6.73
C ALA A 376 -20.81 13.65 6.59
N ARG A 377 -19.53 13.63 6.25
CA ARG A 377 -18.68 12.45 6.20
C ARG A 377 -17.34 12.78 6.80
N MET A 378 -16.78 11.88 7.55
CA MET A 378 -15.46 12.02 8.13
C MET A 378 -14.84 10.65 8.34
N SER A 379 -13.54 10.57 8.20
CA SER A 379 -12.73 9.41 8.54
C SER A 379 -11.43 9.87 9.19
N TYR A 380 -11.02 9.14 10.19
CA TYR A 380 -9.73 9.30 10.85
C TYR A 380 -9.01 7.97 10.78
N THR A 381 -7.76 7.98 10.33
CA THR A 381 -6.90 6.80 10.23
C THR A 381 -5.61 7.06 11.01
N TYR A 382 -5.31 6.20 11.96
CA TYR A 382 -4.01 6.07 12.57
C TYR A 382 -3.28 4.87 11.97
N ARG A 383 -2.03 5.07 11.56
CA ARG A 383 -1.15 4.02 11.04
C ARG A 383 0.18 4.06 11.77
N ASP A 384 0.62 2.89 12.21
CA ASP A 384 1.94 2.66 12.82
C ASP A 384 2.67 1.60 11.99
N VAL A 385 3.85 1.93 11.51
CA VAL A 385 4.71 1.07 10.69
C VAL A 385 6.03 0.95 11.44
N GLU A 386 6.33 -0.24 11.95
CA GLU A 386 7.54 -0.50 12.72
C GLU A 386 8.80 -0.40 11.85
N ASN A 387 8.68 -0.83 10.61
CA ASN A 387 9.75 -0.70 9.62
C ASN A 387 9.18 -0.65 8.19
N THR A 388 9.61 0.36 7.43
CA THR A 388 9.39 0.45 5.99
C THR A 388 10.65 0.00 5.28
N PRO A 389 10.68 -1.17 4.64
CA PRO A 389 11.86 -1.66 3.93
C PRO A 389 12.27 -0.72 2.80
N GLN A 390 13.55 -0.49 2.64
CA GLN A 390 14.07 0.20 1.47
C GLN A 390 14.16 -0.79 0.30
N LEU A 391 13.51 -0.47 -0.82
CA LEU A 391 13.37 -1.35 -1.98
C LEU A 391 14.01 -0.78 -3.26
N THR A 392 14.66 0.36 -3.17
CA THR A 392 15.32 1.02 -4.31
C THR A 392 16.70 0.40 -4.61
N TYR A 393 17.30 0.73 -5.76
CA TYR A 393 18.67 0.33 -6.09
C TYR A 393 19.68 1.11 -5.24
N ASN A 394 19.93 0.62 -4.04
CA ASN A 394 20.79 1.24 -3.05
C ASN A 394 21.41 0.17 -2.15
N SER A 395 22.63 0.36 -1.66
CA SER A 395 23.32 -0.61 -0.79
C SER A 395 22.58 -0.92 0.52
N ASN A 396 21.65 -0.06 0.95
CA ASN A 396 20.80 -0.28 2.12
C ASN A 396 19.46 -0.96 1.78
N SER A 397 19.33 -1.50 0.57
CA SER A 397 18.14 -2.17 0.08
C SER A 397 18.36 -3.68 0.00
N LEU A 398 17.36 -4.45 0.44
CA LEU A 398 17.38 -5.90 0.27
C LEU A 398 17.38 -6.29 -1.22
N SER A 399 16.72 -5.51 -2.09
CA SER A 399 16.71 -5.73 -3.53
C SER A 399 18.12 -5.68 -4.12
N TYR A 400 18.95 -4.75 -3.63
CA TYR A 400 20.35 -4.65 -4.04
C TYR A 400 21.14 -5.89 -3.62
N PHE A 401 20.94 -6.36 -2.39
CA PHE A 401 21.55 -7.59 -1.91
C PHE A 401 21.16 -8.81 -2.78
N LEU A 402 19.86 -8.97 -3.08
CA LEU A 402 19.33 -10.07 -3.90
C LEU A 402 19.93 -10.10 -5.31
N ILE A 403 20.17 -8.91 -5.92
CA ILE A 403 20.77 -8.81 -7.26
C ILE A 403 22.22 -9.33 -7.27
N PHE A 404 22.99 -9.04 -6.23
CA PHE A 404 24.42 -9.32 -6.19
C PHE A 404 24.80 -10.54 -5.36
N MET A 405 23.83 -11.25 -4.81
CA MET A 405 24.07 -12.48 -4.04
C MET A 405 24.49 -13.62 -4.96
N ASN A 406 25.53 -14.32 -4.56
CA ASN A 406 26.07 -15.47 -5.31
C ASN A 406 25.45 -16.81 -4.85
N PRO A 407 25.37 -17.82 -5.75
CA PRO A 407 24.76 -19.12 -5.42
C PRO A 407 25.46 -19.90 -4.33
N ASN A 408 26.72 -19.66 -4.07
CA ASN A 408 27.52 -20.36 -3.04
C ASN A 408 27.34 -19.80 -1.64
N PHE A 409 26.49 -18.80 -1.42
CA PHE A 409 26.27 -18.25 -0.10
C PHE A 409 25.19 -19.02 0.65
N ASN A 410 25.51 -19.41 1.88
CA ASN A 410 24.54 -19.91 2.83
C ASN A 410 24.03 -18.73 3.68
N LEU A 411 22.73 -18.51 3.69
CA LEU A 411 22.10 -17.45 4.51
C LEU A 411 22.37 -17.62 6.00
N ASP A 412 22.54 -18.85 6.48
CA ASP A 412 22.84 -19.13 7.89
C ASP A 412 24.16 -18.51 8.36
N TRP A 413 25.09 -18.28 7.45
CA TRP A 413 26.36 -17.60 7.77
C TRP A 413 26.15 -16.15 8.23
N PHE A 414 25.06 -15.53 7.84
CA PHE A 414 24.78 -14.11 8.09
C PHE A 414 23.75 -13.87 9.20
N LYS A 415 23.07 -14.93 9.67
CA LYS A 415 22.07 -14.82 10.75
C LYS A 415 22.58 -14.20 12.04
N PRO A 416 23.84 -14.44 12.48
CA PRO A 416 24.38 -13.75 13.65
C PRO A 416 24.44 -12.23 13.50
N MET A 417 24.36 -11.70 12.27
CA MET A 417 24.48 -10.28 11.90
C MET A 417 25.85 -9.67 12.20
N TRP A 418 26.35 -9.85 13.41
CA TRP A 418 27.54 -9.19 13.95
C TRP A 418 28.62 -10.19 14.31
N TYR A 419 29.87 -9.79 14.19
CA TYR A 419 30.99 -10.54 14.75
C TYR A 419 30.88 -10.61 16.26
N LYS A 420 31.20 -11.75 16.85
CA LYS A 420 31.16 -11.98 18.29
C LYS A 420 32.04 -10.96 19.05
N GLY A 421 31.43 -10.28 20.02
CA GLY A 421 32.08 -9.22 20.79
C GLY A 421 32.20 -7.88 20.06
N LYS A 422 31.59 -7.76 18.86
CA LYS A 422 31.48 -6.53 18.07
C LYS A 422 30.02 -6.26 17.64
N GLU A 423 29.09 -6.65 18.50
CA GLU A 423 27.65 -6.47 18.27
C GLU A 423 27.34 -4.97 18.10
N ASN A 424 26.55 -4.64 17.07
CA ASN A 424 26.23 -3.28 16.62
C ASN A 424 27.44 -2.43 16.15
N ILE A 425 28.64 -3.01 16.07
CA ILE A 425 29.87 -2.31 15.68
C ILE A 425 30.36 -2.78 14.31
N LYS A 426 30.42 -4.11 14.08
CA LYS A 426 30.94 -4.68 12.84
C LYS A 426 30.09 -5.84 12.38
N GLN A 427 29.48 -5.67 11.20
CA GLN A 427 28.61 -6.69 10.61
C GLN A 427 29.41 -7.76 9.84
N ILE A 428 28.87 -8.96 9.83
CA ILE A 428 29.37 -10.05 9.00
C ILE A 428 28.93 -9.78 7.55
N ARG A 429 29.87 -9.52 6.65
CA ARG A 429 29.60 -9.19 5.25
C ARG A 429 29.84 -10.36 4.32
N PRO A 430 29.03 -10.51 3.24
CA PRO A 430 29.15 -11.67 2.34
C PRO A 430 30.47 -11.78 1.58
N PHE A 431 30.97 -10.71 0.97
CA PHE A 431 32.19 -10.77 0.16
C PHE A 431 32.91 -9.43 0.00
N SER A 432 32.23 -8.33 0.06
CA SER A 432 32.87 -7.03 -0.04
C SER A 432 32.22 -6.00 0.86
N SER A 433 32.96 -4.93 1.10
CA SER A 433 32.49 -3.83 1.95
C SER A 433 31.28 -3.07 1.40
N TYR A 434 30.85 -3.33 0.16
CA TYR A 434 29.71 -2.65 -0.43
C TYR A 434 28.38 -3.42 -0.32
N LEU A 435 28.41 -4.70 0.04
CA LEU A 435 27.21 -5.47 0.36
C LEU A 435 27.07 -5.63 1.87
N PRO A 436 26.02 -5.08 2.47
CA PRO A 436 25.73 -5.30 3.89
C PRO A 436 25.17 -6.70 4.13
N ASN A 437 25.15 -7.10 5.40
CA ASN A 437 24.47 -8.29 5.84
C ASN A 437 22.96 -8.16 5.61
N PRO A 438 22.28 -9.14 4.98
CA PRO A 438 20.85 -9.05 4.68
C PRO A 438 19.99 -8.97 5.95
N TYR A 439 20.40 -9.60 7.04
CA TYR A 439 19.68 -9.52 8.31
C TYR A 439 19.89 -8.18 9.02
N VAL A 440 21.05 -7.54 8.87
CA VAL A 440 21.26 -6.16 9.33
C VAL A 440 20.35 -5.20 8.57
N LEU A 441 20.15 -5.41 7.24
CA LEU A 441 19.20 -4.62 6.47
C LEU A 441 17.76 -4.80 6.94
N LEU A 442 17.38 -6.01 7.36
CA LEU A 442 16.01 -6.30 7.77
C LEU A 442 15.72 -5.85 9.22
N TYR A 443 16.69 -5.96 10.12
CA TYR A 443 16.44 -5.79 11.55
C TYR A 443 17.04 -4.51 12.17
N GLU A 444 18.09 -3.95 11.57
CA GLU A 444 18.83 -2.82 12.15
C GLU A 444 18.72 -1.55 11.29
N ALA A 445 18.77 -1.68 9.96
CA ALA A 445 18.62 -0.53 9.05
C ALA A 445 17.14 -0.19 8.84
N THR A 446 16.44 0.19 9.91
CA THR A 446 14.98 0.34 9.94
C THR A 446 14.50 1.76 9.63
N ASN A 447 13.26 1.86 9.19
CA ASN A 447 12.60 3.12 8.84
C ASN A 447 11.16 3.15 9.42
N PRO A 448 11.01 3.40 10.72
CA PRO A 448 9.69 3.46 11.36
C PRO A 448 8.93 4.72 10.97
N ALA A 449 7.59 4.60 10.91
CA ALA A 449 6.73 5.73 10.60
C ALA A 449 5.39 5.66 11.33
N LYS A 450 4.90 6.82 11.79
CA LYS A 450 3.57 6.99 12.36
C LYS A 450 2.82 8.05 11.58
N LYS A 451 1.56 7.78 11.27
CA LYS A 451 0.74 8.69 10.47
C LYS A 451 -0.66 8.81 11.05
N HIS A 452 -1.11 10.04 11.17
CA HIS A 452 -2.48 10.41 11.46
C HIS A 452 -3.07 11.09 10.24
N SER A 453 -4.17 10.57 9.70
CA SER A 453 -4.86 11.14 8.54
C SER A 453 -6.31 11.42 8.90
N PHE A 454 -6.76 12.62 8.58
CA PHE A 454 -8.16 13.02 8.70
C PHE A 454 -8.69 13.44 7.33
N ASN A 455 -9.84 12.89 6.94
CA ASN A 455 -10.59 13.30 5.77
C ASN A 455 -12.03 13.55 6.18
N GLY A 456 -12.57 14.71 5.84
CA GLY A 456 -13.95 15.01 6.17
C GLY A 456 -14.55 16.05 5.26
N ASN A 457 -15.85 15.97 5.07
CA ASN A 457 -16.62 17.02 4.39
C ASN A 457 -18.00 17.19 5.01
N ILE A 458 -18.52 18.40 4.87
CA ILE A 458 -19.88 18.75 5.17
C ILE A 458 -20.49 19.42 3.96
N SER A 459 -21.74 19.10 3.63
CA SER A 459 -22.48 19.77 2.58
C SER A 459 -23.91 20.09 3.00
N ALA A 460 -24.39 21.25 2.59
CA ALA A 460 -25.77 21.68 2.75
C ALA A 460 -26.37 21.89 1.35
N ASN A 461 -27.50 21.24 1.09
CA ASN A 461 -28.25 21.37 -0.16
C ASN A 461 -29.57 22.07 0.14
N PHE A 462 -29.80 23.15 -0.55
CA PHE A 462 -30.99 24.02 -0.42
C PHE A 462 -31.80 23.97 -1.70
N THR A 463 -33.00 23.42 -1.64
CA THR A 463 -33.99 23.55 -2.74
C THR A 463 -34.67 24.89 -2.63
N ILE A 464 -34.24 25.87 -3.41
CA ILE A 464 -34.78 27.24 -3.41
C ILE A 464 -36.22 27.23 -3.95
N ASN A 465 -36.41 26.59 -5.11
CA ASN A 465 -37.71 26.34 -5.72
C ASN A 465 -37.66 25.08 -6.59
N ARG A 466 -38.73 24.77 -7.34
CA ARG A 466 -38.82 23.56 -8.18
C ARG A 466 -37.80 23.49 -9.32
N PHE A 467 -37.08 24.56 -9.61
CA PHE A 467 -36.13 24.69 -10.70
C PHE A 467 -34.71 24.95 -10.23
N LEU A 468 -34.50 25.34 -8.98
CA LEU A 468 -33.25 25.92 -8.53
C LEU A 468 -32.79 25.30 -7.21
N ASP A 469 -31.60 24.69 -7.22
CA ASP A 469 -30.91 24.14 -6.06
C ASP A 469 -29.58 24.86 -5.82
N LEU A 470 -29.28 25.13 -4.56
CA LEU A 470 -27.97 25.63 -4.11
C LEU A 470 -27.29 24.58 -3.25
N GLN A 471 -26.07 24.24 -3.59
CA GLN A 471 -25.21 23.40 -2.78
C GLN A 471 -24.03 24.21 -2.24
N LEU A 472 -23.81 24.10 -0.94
CA LEU A 472 -22.60 24.55 -0.27
C LEU A 472 -21.87 23.34 0.27
N ARG A 473 -20.58 23.26 0.04
CA ARG A 473 -19.74 22.15 0.54
C ARG A 473 -18.40 22.68 1.01
N SER A 474 -17.91 22.14 2.12
CA SER A 474 -16.53 22.33 2.56
C SER A 474 -15.93 20.99 2.95
N GLY A 475 -14.73 20.72 2.51
CA GLY A 475 -13.96 19.51 2.81
C GLY A 475 -12.59 19.85 3.35
N LEU A 476 -12.13 19.05 4.28
CA LEU A 476 -10.80 19.12 4.88
C LEU A 476 -10.11 17.76 4.76
N GLN A 477 -8.90 17.78 4.24
CA GLN A 477 -7.91 16.72 4.42
C GLN A 477 -6.79 17.25 5.29
N ALA A 478 -6.35 16.49 6.30
CA ALA A 478 -5.21 16.85 7.12
C ALA A 478 -4.38 15.60 7.43
N THR A 479 -3.06 15.73 7.43
CA THR A 479 -2.13 14.65 7.70
C THR A 479 -1.03 15.12 8.63
N ALA A 480 -0.72 14.32 9.65
CA ALA A 480 0.45 14.50 10.49
C ALA A 480 1.25 13.20 10.48
N GLN A 481 2.53 13.28 10.09
CA GLN A 481 3.42 12.14 9.96
C GLN A 481 4.68 12.35 10.78
N GLN A 482 5.15 11.28 11.39
CA GLN A 482 6.47 11.18 11.99
C GLN A 482 7.20 10.03 11.31
N GLN A 483 8.40 10.30 10.81
CA GLN A 483 9.21 9.32 10.08
C GLN A 483 10.62 9.34 10.65
N GLU A 484 11.22 8.17 10.78
CA GLU A 484 12.60 8.02 11.25
C GLU A 484 13.38 7.13 10.29
N GLN A 485 14.70 7.33 10.25
CA GLN A 485 15.63 6.48 9.49
C GLN A 485 16.80 6.14 10.41
N HIS A 486 17.04 4.84 10.54
CA HIS A 486 18.10 4.27 11.37
C HIS A 486 19.13 3.59 10.46
N ARG A 487 20.41 3.94 10.63
CA ARG A 487 21.51 3.22 10.00
C ARG A 487 22.51 2.83 11.08
N PRO A 488 22.81 1.53 11.19
CA PRO A 488 23.74 1.05 12.20
C PRO A 488 25.17 1.44 11.88
N TRP A 489 26.07 1.25 12.83
CA TRP A 489 27.49 1.32 12.54
C TRP A 489 27.88 0.28 11.48
N ASP A 490 29.03 0.49 10.84
CA ASP A 490 29.51 -0.33 9.71
C ASP A 490 28.56 -0.32 8.49
N ASP A 491 27.65 0.66 8.38
CA ASP A 491 26.95 0.94 7.14
C ASP A 491 27.92 1.54 6.12
N LYS A 492 27.77 1.21 4.84
CA LYS A 492 28.66 1.67 3.79
C LYS A 492 28.66 3.19 3.63
N ALA A 493 27.49 3.81 3.68
CA ALA A 493 27.32 5.25 3.54
C ALA A 493 27.55 5.98 4.87
N PHE A 494 27.32 5.30 5.98
CA PHE A 494 27.39 5.82 7.34
C PHE A 494 28.21 4.91 8.27
N PRO A 495 29.55 4.88 8.12
CA PRO A 495 30.40 3.92 8.87
C PRO A 495 30.25 3.98 10.39
N THR A 496 29.89 5.12 10.95
CA THR A 496 29.60 5.32 12.38
C THR A 496 28.12 5.52 12.67
N GLY A 497 27.25 5.07 11.77
CA GLY A 497 25.81 5.16 11.90
C GLY A 497 25.20 6.49 11.50
N PHE A 498 23.87 6.49 11.39
CA PHE A 498 23.07 7.67 11.04
C PHE A 498 21.69 7.58 11.66
N PHE A 499 21.18 8.72 12.07
CA PHE A 499 19.80 8.87 12.52
C PHE A 499 19.17 10.13 11.92
N LYS A 500 17.97 9.98 11.36
CA LYS A 500 17.15 11.09 10.88
C LYS A 500 15.75 10.98 11.44
N LYS A 501 15.19 12.12 11.84
CA LYS A 501 13.81 12.26 12.25
C LYS A 501 13.17 13.41 11.51
N GLN A 502 11.97 13.18 10.99
CA GLN A 502 11.20 14.24 10.35
C GLN A 502 9.73 14.18 10.75
N ASN A 503 9.16 15.37 10.94
CA ASN A 503 7.75 15.56 11.18
C ASN A 503 7.17 16.34 9.99
N ILE A 504 6.09 15.82 9.42
CA ILE A 504 5.39 16.43 8.29
C ILE A 504 3.97 16.71 8.73
N PHE A 505 3.52 17.93 8.49
CA PHE A 505 2.13 18.32 8.67
C PHE A 505 1.62 18.98 7.40
N ASP A 506 0.54 18.45 6.86
CA ASP A 506 -0.11 19.01 5.69
C ASP A 506 -1.63 19.04 5.85
N TYR A 507 -2.26 20.05 5.27
CA TYR A 507 -3.69 20.06 5.11
C TYR A 507 -4.14 20.75 3.81
N GLU A 508 -5.30 20.35 3.32
CA GLU A 508 -5.99 21.00 2.20
C GLU A 508 -7.47 21.19 2.55
N VAL A 509 -7.95 22.42 2.44
CA VAL A 509 -9.37 22.78 2.57
C VAL A 509 -9.90 23.15 1.21
N ASN A 510 -11.01 22.52 0.82
CA ASN A 510 -11.74 22.83 -0.41
C ASN A 510 -13.16 23.24 -0.06
N SER A 511 -13.57 24.43 -0.47
CA SER A 511 -14.93 24.95 -0.27
C SER A 511 -15.58 25.29 -1.60
N ASP A 512 -16.76 24.75 -1.84
CA ASP A 512 -17.49 24.88 -3.10
C ASP A 512 -18.86 25.52 -2.88
N VAL A 513 -19.27 26.33 -3.84
CA VAL A 513 -20.63 26.76 -4.03
C VAL A 513 -21.09 26.36 -5.42
N LEU A 514 -22.27 25.76 -5.54
CA LEU A 514 -22.86 25.35 -6.81
C LEU A 514 -24.34 25.71 -6.84
N LEU A 515 -24.73 26.54 -7.78
CA LEU A 515 -26.12 26.86 -8.11
C LEU A 515 -26.52 26.07 -9.35
N SER A 516 -27.56 25.25 -9.26
CA SER A 516 -28.03 24.37 -10.33
C SER A 516 -29.47 24.72 -10.70
N TYR A 517 -29.71 24.99 -11.98
CA TYR A 517 -31.02 25.14 -12.59
C TYR A 517 -31.36 23.86 -13.37
N HIS A 518 -32.58 23.38 -13.21
CA HIS A 518 -33.10 22.23 -13.95
C HIS A 518 -34.58 22.48 -14.30
N ASN A 519 -34.93 22.25 -15.55
CA ASN A 519 -36.31 22.36 -16.01
C ASN A 519 -36.57 21.37 -17.17
N SER A 520 -37.73 20.73 -17.13
CA SER A 520 -38.25 19.91 -18.20
C SER A 520 -39.47 20.61 -18.78
N PHE A 521 -39.37 21.03 -20.02
CA PHE A 521 -40.45 21.73 -20.74
C PHE A 521 -41.42 20.72 -21.37
N GLU A 522 -42.66 21.13 -21.57
CA GLU A 522 -43.73 20.28 -22.14
C GLU A 522 -43.40 19.77 -23.56
N ASN A 523 -42.57 20.47 -24.30
CA ASN A 523 -42.11 20.12 -25.64
C ASN A 523 -41.02 19.02 -25.63
N GLY A 524 -40.71 18.43 -24.47
CA GLY A 524 -39.67 17.39 -24.30
C GLY A 524 -38.23 17.92 -24.12
N LEU A 525 -38.05 19.26 -24.16
CA LEU A 525 -36.72 19.85 -23.92
C LEU A 525 -36.38 19.82 -22.43
N ASN A 526 -35.24 19.24 -22.07
CA ASN A 526 -34.68 19.25 -20.72
C ASN A 526 -33.48 20.17 -20.67
N VAL A 527 -33.55 21.21 -19.85
CA VAL A 527 -32.44 22.16 -19.65
C VAL A 527 -31.87 22.02 -18.26
N ASN A 528 -30.57 21.74 -18.19
CA ASN A 528 -29.79 21.71 -16.96
C ASN A 528 -28.61 22.66 -17.11
N ALA A 529 -28.53 23.68 -16.25
CA ALA A 529 -27.44 24.64 -16.22
C ALA A 529 -26.91 24.77 -14.79
N SER A 530 -25.61 24.90 -14.63
CA SER A 530 -25.01 25.09 -13.32
C SER A 530 -23.93 26.16 -13.37
N ALA A 531 -23.85 26.97 -12.32
CA ALA A 531 -22.79 27.93 -12.09
C ALA A 531 -22.23 27.75 -10.67
N GLY A 532 -20.94 27.86 -10.53
CA GLY A 532 -20.33 27.66 -9.21
C GLY A 532 -18.91 28.18 -9.13
N GLY A 533 -18.35 28.08 -7.94
CA GLY A 533 -16.97 28.44 -7.63
C GLY A 533 -16.39 27.53 -6.58
N ASN A 534 -15.07 27.44 -6.59
CA ASN A 534 -14.28 26.69 -5.61
C ASN A 534 -13.19 27.60 -5.04
N MET A 535 -12.95 27.46 -3.74
CA MET A 535 -11.81 28.04 -3.06
C MET A 535 -11.02 26.92 -2.42
N MET A 536 -9.71 26.85 -2.71
CA MET A 536 -8.79 25.88 -2.15
C MET A 536 -7.71 26.61 -1.35
N GLN A 537 -7.43 26.08 -0.17
CA GLN A 537 -6.28 26.48 0.66
C GLN A 537 -5.50 25.23 1.05
N SER A 538 -4.19 25.24 0.83
CA SER A 538 -3.29 24.18 1.23
C SER A 538 -2.15 24.71 2.08
N TYR A 539 -1.68 23.88 2.99
CA TYR A 539 -0.53 24.15 3.85
C TYR A 539 0.34 22.92 3.92
N TYR A 540 1.64 23.12 3.93
CA TYR A 540 2.63 22.05 4.09
C TYR A 540 3.77 22.54 4.97
N ASP A 541 4.12 21.76 5.97
CA ASP A 541 5.23 22.01 6.89
C ASP A 541 6.07 20.75 7.08
N LEU A 542 7.38 20.89 7.01
CA LEU A 542 8.36 19.84 7.20
C LEU A 542 9.44 20.29 8.16
N LEU A 543 9.54 19.64 9.30
CA LEU A 543 10.67 19.75 10.21
C LEU A 543 11.50 18.46 10.11
N SER A 544 12.74 18.59 9.69
CA SER A 544 13.69 17.46 9.54
C SER A 544 14.97 17.76 10.29
N ALA A 545 15.47 16.78 11.02
CA ALA A 545 16.78 16.84 11.66
C ALA A 545 17.50 15.50 11.53
N SER A 546 18.81 15.53 11.30
CA SER A 546 19.64 14.34 11.17
C SER A 546 20.99 14.49 11.84
N VAL A 547 21.57 13.39 12.24
CA VAL A 547 22.94 13.28 12.73
C VAL A 547 23.67 12.19 11.97
N THR A 548 24.85 12.52 11.46
CA THR A 548 25.79 11.57 10.85
C THR A 548 26.88 11.25 11.87
N GLY A 549 26.99 9.96 12.17
CA GLY A 549 27.84 9.48 13.27
C GLY A 549 27.08 9.47 14.60
N LEU A 550 27.08 8.31 15.24
CA LEU A 550 26.47 8.05 16.54
C LEU A 550 27.59 7.76 17.56
N ASN A 551 27.52 8.35 18.75
CA ASN A 551 28.50 8.09 19.81
C ASN A 551 28.39 6.66 20.35
N THR A 552 27.17 6.17 20.46
CA THR A 552 26.88 4.81 20.95
C THR A 552 26.18 4.03 19.86
N PRO A 553 26.73 2.90 19.39
CA PRO A 553 26.10 2.06 18.38
C PRO A 553 24.76 1.50 18.88
N GLY A 554 23.79 1.31 17.98
CA GLY A 554 22.46 0.79 18.30
C GLY A 554 21.53 1.77 19.04
N VAL A 555 21.96 3.00 19.35
CA VAL A 555 21.12 4.03 19.99
C VAL A 555 20.77 5.12 18.97
N TYR A 556 19.54 5.09 18.47
CA TYR A 556 19.07 6.01 17.44
C TYR A 556 18.35 7.21 18.06
N SER A 557 19.06 8.32 18.21
CA SER A 557 18.50 9.59 18.68
C SER A 557 19.37 10.77 18.24
N LEU A 558 18.78 11.95 18.10
CA LEU A 558 19.52 13.18 17.77
C LEU A 558 20.55 13.54 18.85
N ALA A 559 20.26 13.21 20.11
CA ALA A 559 21.17 13.46 21.22
C ALA A 559 22.40 12.54 21.24
N ASN A 560 22.36 11.43 20.49
CA ASN A 560 23.48 10.49 20.36
C ASN A 560 24.42 10.83 19.19
N GLY A 561 24.19 11.95 18.50
CA GLY A 561 25.05 12.40 17.40
C GLY A 561 26.45 12.80 17.88
N VAL A 562 27.47 12.49 17.06
CA VAL A 562 28.86 12.97 17.25
C VAL A 562 28.94 14.46 17.02
N SER A 563 28.09 15.02 16.19
CA SER A 563 27.96 16.45 15.89
C SER A 563 26.55 16.96 16.20
N ASN A 564 26.38 18.27 16.21
CA ASN A 564 25.05 18.87 16.29
C ASN A 564 24.16 18.42 15.15
N PRO A 565 22.85 18.21 15.39
CA PRO A 565 21.90 17.91 14.34
C PRO A 565 21.88 18.98 13.23
N LEU A 566 21.77 18.52 11.99
CA LEU A 566 21.59 19.34 10.79
C LEU A 566 20.13 19.41 10.41
#